data_07fbdfd4a31b1cd2659996691929e5a9
#
_entry.id   07fbdfd4a31b1cd2659996691929e5a9
#
_cell.length_a   1.000
_cell.length_b   1.000
_cell.length_c   1.000
_cell.angle_alpha   90.00
_cell.angle_beta   90.00
_cell.angle_gamma   90.00
#
_symmetry.space_group_name_H-M   'P 1'
#
loop_
_entity.id
_entity.type
_entity.pdbx_description
1 polymer ?
#
loop_
_entity_poly.entity_id
_entity_poly.type
_entity_poly.pdbx_seq_one_letter_code
_entity_poly.pdbx_strand_id
1 'polypeptide(L)'
;VGLKEVARYLGEIFKRVGAEVEIDESYTAPFVMAHFKSSRPDAKTIIFYNHYDTVPADGDQVWTEDPFTLSVRDGIMYGRGVDDDKGHITARLSALRKYMQHHDDLPVNISFIMEGAEESASMDLDKYLEKHADKLRGADLLVWEQGTKNALEQLEISGGNKGIVTFDAKVKSADVDIHSSYGGVIESAPWYLIQALTSLRAADGRILVEGLYDDVQEPNERELALVETYAQRNPEEISQIYGLELPLLQEERTAFLKRFFFEPALNIEGIQSGYQGQGVKTILPAEASAKLEVRL
;
A
#
# COMPACT_ATOMS: atom_id res chain seq x y z
N VAL A 1 -14.01 17.97 0.18
CA VAL A 1 -15.01 17.07 0.78
C VAL A 1 -14.33 16.34 1.92
N GLY A 2 -14.87 16.45 3.13
CA GLY A 2 -14.25 15.82 4.30
C GLY A 2 -14.55 14.32 4.36
N LEU A 3 -13.68 13.55 5.02
CA LEU A 3 -13.82 12.10 5.20
C LEU A 3 -15.19 11.71 5.78
N LYS A 4 -15.73 12.51 6.73
CA LYS A 4 -17.06 12.29 7.32
C LYS A 4 -18.19 12.37 6.29
N GLU A 5 -18.08 13.25 5.31
CA GLU A 5 -19.08 13.37 4.25
C GLU A 5 -19.04 12.17 3.31
N VAL A 6 -17.85 11.70 2.96
CA VAL A 6 -17.67 10.49 2.16
C VAL A 6 -18.22 9.27 2.89
N ALA A 7 -17.91 9.10 4.18
CA ALA A 7 -18.42 8.00 4.99
C ALA A 7 -19.95 7.97 5.04
N ARG A 8 -20.60 9.13 5.22
CA ARG A 8 -22.07 9.24 5.22
C ARG A 8 -22.66 8.93 3.85
N TYR A 9 -22.03 9.44 2.78
CA TYR A 9 -22.46 9.15 1.42
C TYR A 9 -22.37 7.65 1.09
N LEU A 10 -21.26 6.99 1.46
CA LEU A 10 -21.13 5.53 1.35
C LEU A 10 -22.24 4.82 2.12
N GLY A 11 -22.46 5.21 3.38
CA GLY A 11 -23.53 4.63 4.19
C GLY A 11 -24.92 4.74 3.54
N GLU A 12 -25.23 5.88 2.92
CA GLU A 12 -26.48 6.06 2.19
C GLU A 12 -26.58 5.18 0.94
N ILE A 13 -25.50 5.04 0.17
CA ILE A 13 -25.48 4.18 -1.01
C ILE A 13 -25.72 2.72 -0.61
N PHE A 14 -25.02 2.23 0.41
CA PHE A 14 -25.17 0.87 0.90
C PHE A 14 -26.57 0.60 1.44
N LYS A 15 -27.16 1.54 2.19
CA LYS A 15 -28.57 1.45 2.67
C LYS A 15 -29.57 1.36 1.51
N ARG A 16 -29.37 2.13 0.43
CA ARG A 16 -30.25 2.07 -0.76
C ARG A 16 -30.21 0.70 -1.45
N VAL A 17 -29.13 -0.04 -1.32
CA VAL A 17 -28.99 -1.40 -1.84
C VAL A 17 -29.52 -2.45 -0.87
N GLY A 18 -29.88 -2.07 0.36
CA GLY A 18 -30.49 -2.95 1.35
C GLY A 18 -29.55 -3.44 2.45
N ALA A 19 -28.38 -2.81 2.61
CA ALA A 19 -27.47 -3.11 3.70
C ALA A 19 -27.97 -2.58 5.05
N GLU A 20 -27.68 -3.31 6.12
CA GLU A 20 -27.62 -2.75 7.47
C GLU A 20 -26.27 -2.01 7.61
N VAL A 21 -26.33 -0.72 7.91
CA VAL A 21 -25.14 0.15 7.91
C VAL A 21 -24.90 0.76 9.27
N GLU A 22 -23.67 0.70 9.73
CA GLU A 22 -23.15 1.38 10.89
C GLU A 22 -21.96 2.27 10.49
N ILE A 23 -21.94 3.51 11.01
CA ILE A 23 -20.82 4.44 10.84
C ILE A 23 -20.29 4.76 12.24
N ASP A 24 -19.07 4.37 12.49
CA ASP A 24 -18.40 4.65 13.76
C ASP A 24 -17.44 5.85 13.59
N GLU A 25 -17.73 6.94 14.28
CA GLU A 25 -16.94 8.18 14.28
C GLU A 25 -16.08 8.33 15.55
N SER A 26 -15.74 7.24 16.22
CA SER A 26 -15.05 7.28 17.53
C SER A 26 -13.61 7.78 17.47
N TYR A 27 -12.96 7.66 16.31
CA TYR A 27 -11.55 8.01 16.14
C TYR A 27 -11.34 9.04 15.03
N THR A 28 -10.13 9.16 14.50
CA THR A 28 -9.73 10.24 13.59
C THR A 28 -10.53 10.24 12.28
N ALA A 29 -10.66 9.08 11.64
CA ALA A 29 -11.46 8.91 10.42
C ALA A 29 -12.61 7.93 10.70
N PRO A 30 -13.84 8.18 10.18
CA PRO A 30 -14.96 7.28 10.37
C PRO A 30 -14.69 5.88 9.81
N PHE A 31 -15.20 4.86 10.50
CA PHE A 31 -15.20 3.48 10.03
C PHE A 31 -16.62 3.10 9.62
N VAL A 32 -16.79 2.64 8.38
CA VAL A 32 -18.09 2.31 7.82
C VAL A 32 -18.21 0.80 7.68
N MET A 33 -19.28 0.23 8.26
CA MET A 33 -19.63 -1.18 8.12
C MET A 33 -20.99 -1.30 7.44
N ALA A 34 -21.07 -2.19 6.46
CA ALA A 34 -22.31 -2.47 5.75
C ALA A 34 -22.51 -3.98 5.61
N HIS A 35 -23.62 -4.49 6.12
CA HIS A 35 -23.91 -5.92 6.21
C HIS A 35 -25.12 -6.29 5.36
N PHE A 36 -24.96 -7.33 4.56
CA PHE A 36 -26.01 -7.99 3.81
C PHE A 36 -26.15 -9.41 4.34
N LYS A 37 -27.30 -9.72 4.90
CA LYS A 37 -27.53 -10.99 5.57
C LYS A 37 -28.27 -11.97 4.63
N SER A 38 -27.78 -13.20 4.55
CA SER A 38 -28.47 -14.32 3.96
C SER A 38 -29.59 -14.80 4.87
N SER A 39 -30.67 -15.33 4.31
CA SER A 39 -31.72 -16.00 5.07
C SER A 39 -31.32 -17.42 5.55
N ARG A 40 -30.21 -17.95 5.03
CA ARG A 40 -29.71 -19.29 5.35
C ARG A 40 -29.07 -19.32 6.73
N PRO A 41 -29.46 -20.23 7.64
CA PRO A 41 -28.96 -20.24 9.02
C PRO A 41 -27.47 -20.59 9.14
N ASP A 42 -26.91 -21.30 8.16
CA ASP A 42 -25.51 -21.75 8.09
C ASP A 42 -24.70 -21.01 7.02
N ALA A 43 -25.19 -19.84 6.59
CA ALA A 43 -24.50 -19.07 5.56
C ALA A 43 -23.10 -18.68 6.01
N LYS A 44 -22.13 -18.96 5.13
CA LYS A 44 -20.76 -18.47 5.26
C LYS A 44 -20.71 -16.96 5.23
N THR A 45 -19.69 -16.36 5.82
CA THR A 45 -19.51 -14.91 5.87
C THR A 45 -18.26 -14.49 5.12
N ILE A 46 -18.45 -13.60 4.15
CA ILE A 46 -17.35 -12.95 3.42
C ILE A 46 -17.25 -11.50 3.88
N ILE A 47 -16.07 -11.07 4.25
CA ILE A 47 -15.76 -9.67 4.50
C ILE A 47 -14.98 -9.11 3.31
N PHE A 48 -15.45 -7.97 2.78
CA PHE A 48 -14.69 -7.12 1.87
C PHE A 48 -14.11 -5.97 2.69
N TYR A 49 -12.77 -5.89 2.73
CA TYR A 49 -12.07 -4.73 3.24
C TYR A 49 -11.80 -3.75 2.12
N ASN A 50 -12.03 -2.47 2.39
CA ASN A 50 -11.80 -1.36 1.48
C ASN A 50 -11.41 -0.10 2.25
N HIS A 51 -10.89 0.91 1.54
CA HIS A 51 -10.73 2.25 2.09
C HIS A 51 -11.37 3.30 1.17
N TYR A 52 -11.67 4.47 1.74
CA TYR A 52 -12.34 5.53 0.97
C TYR A 52 -11.59 6.86 0.97
N ASP A 53 -10.46 6.95 1.67
CA ASP A 53 -9.53 8.07 1.55
C ASP A 53 -8.69 7.97 0.26
N THR A 54 -7.76 8.85 0.08
CA THR A 54 -6.85 8.90 -1.07
C THR A 54 -5.60 9.66 -0.70
N VAL A 55 -4.47 9.34 -1.31
CA VAL A 55 -3.29 10.21 -1.29
C VAL A 55 -3.57 11.56 -1.96
N PRO A 56 -2.85 12.63 -1.58
CA PRO A 56 -2.86 13.89 -2.30
C PRO A 56 -2.54 13.72 -3.79
N ALA A 57 -2.94 14.67 -4.61
CA ALA A 57 -2.64 14.71 -6.05
C ALA A 57 -1.75 15.92 -6.39
N ASP A 58 -0.85 16.25 -5.49
CA ASP A 58 0.15 17.31 -5.60
C ASP A 58 1.53 16.74 -5.99
N GLY A 59 2.48 17.62 -6.26
CA GLY A 59 3.84 17.29 -6.65
C GLY A 59 4.02 17.02 -8.15
N ASP A 60 4.92 16.11 -8.50
CA ASP A 60 5.36 15.88 -9.90
C ASP A 60 4.39 15.01 -10.72
N GLN A 61 3.21 14.71 -10.20
CA GLN A 61 2.20 13.93 -10.92
C GLN A 61 1.57 14.74 -12.05
N VAL A 62 1.64 14.18 -13.26
CA VAL A 62 1.05 14.81 -14.45
C VAL A 62 -0.38 14.34 -14.63
N TRP A 63 -1.33 15.23 -14.35
CA TRP A 63 -2.75 15.02 -14.58
C TRP A 63 -3.19 15.81 -15.82
N THR A 64 -3.94 15.17 -16.73
CA THR A 64 -4.49 15.84 -17.91
C THR A 64 -5.67 16.73 -17.55
N GLU A 65 -6.41 16.37 -16.49
CA GLU A 65 -7.58 17.07 -15.98
C GLU A 65 -7.51 17.13 -14.45
N ASP A 66 -8.43 17.83 -13.80
CA ASP A 66 -8.51 17.88 -12.34
C ASP A 66 -8.61 16.46 -11.75
N PRO A 67 -7.64 16.01 -10.94
CA PRO A 67 -7.59 14.66 -10.42
C PRO A 67 -8.77 14.30 -9.50
N PHE A 68 -9.45 15.28 -8.91
CA PHE A 68 -10.61 15.08 -8.05
C PHE A 68 -11.95 15.21 -8.79
N THR A 69 -11.92 15.37 -10.12
CA THR A 69 -13.09 15.35 -10.99
C THR A 69 -13.03 14.12 -11.89
N LEU A 70 -14.01 13.21 -11.73
CA LEU A 70 -14.07 12.00 -12.55
C LEU A 70 -14.18 12.35 -14.02
N SER A 71 -13.23 11.89 -14.82
CA SER A 71 -13.30 11.94 -16.29
C SER A 71 -13.40 10.54 -16.89
N VAL A 72 -14.06 10.45 -18.04
CA VAL A 72 -14.21 9.19 -18.79
C VAL A 72 -13.76 9.41 -20.22
N ARG A 73 -12.74 8.66 -20.66
CA ARG A 73 -12.19 8.71 -22.01
C ARG A 73 -12.05 7.29 -22.56
N ASP A 74 -12.61 7.04 -23.71
CA ASP A 74 -12.58 5.73 -24.38
C ASP A 74 -13.06 4.56 -23.51
N GLY A 75 -14.04 4.83 -22.64
CA GLY A 75 -14.60 3.85 -21.73
C GLY A 75 -13.76 3.61 -20.45
N ILE A 76 -12.66 4.33 -20.28
CA ILE A 76 -11.79 4.26 -19.09
C ILE A 76 -12.06 5.46 -18.18
N MET A 77 -12.20 5.21 -16.90
CA MET A 77 -12.40 6.21 -15.85
C MET A 77 -11.07 6.68 -15.28
N TYR A 78 -10.89 8.00 -15.18
CA TYR A 78 -9.70 8.63 -14.64
C TYR A 78 -10.06 9.53 -13.46
N GLY A 79 -9.28 9.46 -12.39
CA GLY A 79 -9.41 10.31 -11.22
C GLY A 79 -8.68 9.73 -10.01
N ARG A 80 -8.30 10.58 -9.08
CA ARG A 80 -7.68 10.13 -7.82
C ARG A 80 -8.68 9.32 -7.00
N GLY A 81 -8.30 8.08 -6.62
CA GLY A 81 -9.15 7.14 -5.87
C GLY A 81 -10.16 6.37 -6.74
N VAL A 82 -10.06 6.47 -8.08
CA VAL A 82 -10.91 5.67 -8.99
C VAL A 82 -10.48 4.21 -8.96
N ASP A 83 -9.19 3.93 -9.03
CA ASP A 83 -8.65 2.58 -8.87
C ASP A 83 -8.48 2.25 -7.38
N ASP A 84 -7.81 3.13 -6.67
CA ASP A 84 -7.42 3.00 -5.29
C ASP A 84 -8.21 3.97 -4.39
N ASP A 85 -9.32 3.56 -3.70
CA ASP A 85 -9.93 2.22 -3.75
C ASP A 85 -11.46 2.30 -3.99
N LYS A 86 -12.00 3.53 -4.23
CA LYS A 86 -13.46 3.74 -4.38
C LYS A 86 -14.06 3.03 -5.60
N GLY A 87 -13.25 2.77 -6.62
CA GLY A 87 -13.65 1.98 -7.78
C GLY A 87 -13.97 0.53 -7.40
N HIS A 88 -13.14 -0.09 -6.57
CA HIS A 88 -13.36 -1.46 -6.10
C HIS A 88 -14.58 -1.56 -5.18
N ILE A 89 -14.81 -0.59 -4.29
CA ILE A 89 -16.07 -0.49 -3.52
C ILE A 89 -17.26 -0.48 -4.49
N THR A 90 -17.20 0.37 -5.50
CA THR A 90 -18.30 0.55 -6.47
C THR A 90 -18.52 -0.69 -7.32
N ALA A 91 -17.46 -1.34 -7.78
CA ALA A 91 -17.52 -2.56 -8.58
C ALA A 91 -18.17 -3.72 -7.78
N ARG A 92 -17.70 -3.94 -6.55
CA ARG A 92 -18.23 -4.98 -5.63
C ARG A 92 -19.70 -4.73 -5.31
N LEU A 93 -20.07 -3.51 -4.95
CA LEU A 93 -21.44 -3.14 -4.65
C LEU A 93 -22.36 -3.27 -5.88
N SER A 94 -21.85 -2.92 -7.07
CA SER A 94 -22.60 -3.07 -8.33
C SER A 94 -22.84 -4.52 -8.68
N ALA A 95 -21.84 -5.39 -8.50
CA ALA A 95 -21.96 -6.82 -8.68
C ALA A 95 -23.00 -7.44 -7.73
N LEU A 96 -22.94 -7.06 -6.44
CA LEU A 96 -23.89 -7.51 -5.43
C LEU A 96 -25.31 -7.04 -5.74
N ARG A 97 -25.48 -5.76 -6.09
CA ARG A 97 -26.78 -5.21 -6.50
C ARG A 97 -27.36 -5.97 -7.70
N LYS A 98 -26.52 -6.26 -8.71
CA LYS A 98 -26.93 -7.04 -9.88
C LYS A 98 -27.34 -8.47 -9.49
N TYR A 99 -26.59 -9.11 -8.60
CA TYR A 99 -26.92 -10.43 -8.09
C TYR A 99 -28.32 -10.43 -7.43
N MET A 100 -28.56 -9.49 -6.51
CA MET A 100 -29.83 -9.36 -5.77
C MET A 100 -31.04 -9.01 -6.66
N GLN A 101 -30.82 -8.45 -7.84
CA GLN A 101 -31.90 -8.22 -8.82
C GLN A 101 -32.39 -9.53 -9.48
N HIS A 102 -31.61 -10.59 -9.45
CA HIS A 102 -31.90 -11.87 -10.11
C HIS A 102 -32.08 -13.03 -9.13
N HIS A 103 -31.87 -12.79 -7.84
CA HIS A 103 -31.94 -13.81 -6.79
C HIS A 103 -32.64 -13.24 -5.56
N ASP A 104 -33.58 -13.99 -4.99
CA ASP A 104 -34.37 -13.58 -3.83
C ASP A 104 -33.54 -13.59 -2.53
N ASP A 105 -32.43 -14.32 -2.50
CA ASP A 105 -31.57 -14.44 -1.32
C ASP A 105 -30.09 -14.51 -1.70
N LEU A 106 -29.24 -14.14 -0.76
CA LEU A 106 -27.78 -14.27 -0.88
C LEU A 106 -27.34 -15.69 -0.45
N PRO A 107 -26.39 -16.30 -1.16
CA PRO A 107 -25.86 -17.61 -0.78
C PRO A 107 -24.97 -17.55 0.47
N VAL A 108 -24.46 -16.37 0.82
CA VAL A 108 -23.55 -16.07 1.92
C VAL A 108 -23.90 -14.73 2.55
N ASN A 109 -23.48 -14.51 3.79
CA ASN A 109 -23.46 -13.18 4.37
C ASN A 109 -22.32 -12.38 3.76
N ILE A 110 -22.57 -11.10 3.49
CA ILE A 110 -21.55 -10.20 2.94
C ILE A 110 -21.44 -8.98 3.85
N SER A 111 -20.22 -8.69 4.27
CA SER A 111 -19.90 -7.51 5.06
C SER A 111 -18.87 -6.68 4.33
N PHE A 112 -19.10 -5.39 4.20
CA PHE A 112 -18.10 -4.42 3.82
C PHE A 112 -17.62 -3.71 5.06
N ILE A 113 -16.31 -3.64 5.24
CA ILE A 113 -15.65 -2.78 6.23
C ILE A 113 -14.78 -1.79 5.48
N MET A 114 -14.95 -0.52 5.76
CA MET A 114 -14.31 0.55 4.99
C MET A 114 -13.74 1.59 5.93
N GLU A 115 -12.42 1.81 5.84
CA GLU A 115 -11.74 2.84 6.62
C GLU A 115 -11.46 4.11 5.81
N GLY A 116 -11.13 5.19 6.50
CA GLY A 116 -10.84 6.49 5.88
C GLY A 116 -9.45 7.02 6.22
N ALA A 117 -8.50 6.15 6.53
CA ALA A 117 -7.12 6.52 6.89
C ALA A 117 -6.08 5.49 6.44
N GLU A 118 -6.39 4.67 5.42
CA GLU A 118 -5.47 3.66 4.88
C GLU A 118 -4.20 4.34 4.35
N GLU A 119 -4.36 5.35 3.53
CA GLU A 119 -3.29 6.14 2.93
C GLU A 119 -2.48 6.99 3.94
N SER A 120 -2.91 6.95 5.19
CA SER A 120 -2.24 7.57 6.34
C SER A 120 -1.77 6.52 7.36
N ALA A 121 -1.45 5.29 6.89
CA ALA A 121 -0.98 4.16 7.67
C ALA A 121 -2.01 3.58 8.65
N SER A 122 -3.30 3.63 8.31
CA SER A 122 -4.41 2.98 9.05
C SER A 122 -4.39 3.21 10.57
N MET A 123 -4.08 4.42 11.01
CA MET A 123 -3.72 4.77 12.41
C MET A 123 -4.71 4.29 13.47
N ASP A 124 -5.96 4.06 13.10
CA ASP A 124 -7.03 3.68 14.03
C ASP A 124 -7.71 2.35 13.66
N LEU A 125 -7.25 1.66 12.62
CA LEU A 125 -7.88 0.43 12.13
C LEU A 125 -7.92 -0.66 13.19
N ASP A 126 -6.81 -0.89 13.90
CA ASP A 126 -6.70 -1.87 14.97
C ASP A 126 -7.74 -1.63 16.08
N LYS A 127 -7.94 -0.37 16.48
CA LYS A 127 -8.94 0.04 17.48
C LYS A 127 -10.38 -0.21 17.02
N TYR A 128 -10.66 0.04 15.74
CA TYR A 128 -11.98 -0.26 15.16
C TYR A 128 -12.21 -1.76 15.08
N LEU A 129 -11.22 -2.53 14.64
CA LEU A 129 -11.30 -3.98 14.55
C LEU A 129 -11.49 -4.63 15.94
N GLU A 130 -10.79 -4.13 16.96
CA GLU A 130 -10.98 -4.59 18.35
C GLU A 130 -12.40 -4.25 18.85
N LYS A 131 -12.84 -3.01 18.65
CA LYS A 131 -14.17 -2.54 19.08
C LYS A 131 -15.32 -3.33 18.46
N HIS A 132 -15.18 -3.73 17.20
CA HIS A 132 -16.19 -4.45 16.42
C HIS A 132 -15.88 -5.94 16.26
N ALA A 133 -14.94 -6.47 17.05
CA ALA A 133 -14.45 -7.85 16.94
C ALA A 133 -15.59 -8.91 16.98
N ASP A 134 -16.62 -8.70 17.78
CA ASP A 134 -17.76 -9.62 17.87
C ASP A 134 -18.55 -9.76 16.55
N LYS A 135 -18.54 -8.72 15.72
CA LYS A 135 -19.21 -8.71 14.40
C LYS A 135 -18.31 -9.26 13.29
N LEU A 136 -17.00 -9.21 13.47
CA LEU A 136 -16.02 -9.54 12.44
C LEU A 136 -15.40 -10.93 12.64
N ARG A 137 -15.28 -11.38 13.87
CA ARG A 137 -14.76 -12.72 14.19
C ARG A 137 -15.68 -13.80 13.64
N GLY A 138 -15.08 -14.85 13.11
CA GLY A 138 -15.83 -15.98 12.55
C GLY A 138 -16.20 -15.80 11.09
N ALA A 139 -15.72 -14.76 10.42
CA ALA A 139 -15.79 -14.69 8.96
C ALA A 139 -14.98 -15.84 8.34
N ASP A 140 -15.50 -16.41 7.26
CA ASP A 140 -14.89 -17.53 6.55
C ASP A 140 -13.84 -17.07 5.53
N LEU A 141 -13.99 -15.85 5.02
CA LEU A 141 -13.10 -15.25 4.02
C LEU A 141 -13.05 -13.74 4.18
N LEU A 142 -11.85 -13.20 4.11
CA LEU A 142 -11.60 -11.78 3.92
C LEU A 142 -11.04 -11.55 2.52
N VAL A 143 -11.65 -10.64 1.77
CA VAL A 143 -11.17 -10.17 0.48
C VAL A 143 -10.64 -8.76 0.67
N TRP A 144 -9.33 -8.61 0.46
CA TRP A 144 -8.64 -7.34 0.60
C TRP A 144 -8.98 -6.39 -0.56
N GLU A 145 -8.72 -5.14 -0.39
CA GLU A 145 -9.21 -4.00 -1.16
C GLU A 145 -9.11 -4.13 -2.69
N GLN A 146 -7.95 -4.43 -3.22
CA GLN A 146 -7.70 -4.33 -4.65
C GLN A 146 -7.80 -5.66 -5.38
N GLY A 147 -8.12 -5.57 -6.67
CA GLY A 147 -7.96 -6.64 -7.63
C GLY A 147 -7.41 -6.06 -8.93
N THR A 148 -6.49 -6.74 -9.54
CA THR A 148 -5.83 -6.30 -10.77
C THR A 148 -6.13 -7.24 -11.93
N LYS A 149 -5.92 -6.73 -13.15
CA LYS A 149 -5.82 -7.52 -14.36
C LYS A 149 -4.43 -7.34 -14.95
N ASN A 150 -3.88 -8.40 -15.50
CA ASN A 150 -2.63 -8.31 -16.26
C ASN A 150 -2.88 -7.72 -17.66
N ALA A 151 -1.81 -7.53 -18.43
CA ALA A 151 -1.88 -7.02 -19.80
C ALA A 151 -2.72 -7.90 -20.76
N LEU A 152 -3.02 -9.13 -20.40
CA LEU A 152 -3.89 -10.05 -21.13
C LEU A 152 -5.35 -10.00 -20.64
N GLU A 153 -5.75 -8.99 -19.88
CA GLU A 153 -7.08 -8.84 -19.29
C GLU A 153 -7.51 -10.00 -18.35
N GLN A 154 -6.56 -10.76 -17.83
CA GLN A 154 -6.80 -11.84 -16.89
C GLN A 154 -6.79 -11.31 -15.47
N LEU A 155 -7.78 -11.73 -14.67
CA LEU A 155 -7.86 -11.39 -13.26
C LEU A 155 -6.68 -12.00 -12.50
N GLU A 156 -6.01 -11.19 -11.70
CA GLU A 156 -4.97 -11.62 -10.77
C GLU A 156 -5.51 -11.64 -9.35
N ILE A 157 -5.20 -12.68 -8.62
CA ILE A 157 -5.57 -12.85 -7.21
C ILE A 157 -4.28 -12.99 -6.41
N SER A 158 -4.02 -12.03 -5.53
CA SER A 158 -2.90 -12.11 -4.59
C SER A 158 -3.26 -13.00 -3.40
N GLY A 159 -2.40 -13.96 -3.09
CA GLY A 159 -2.58 -14.89 -1.97
C GLY A 159 -2.08 -14.33 -0.63
N GLY A 160 -1.44 -13.17 -0.62
CA GLY A 160 -0.91 -12.52 0.57
C GLY A 160 -0.18 -11.22 0.23
N ASN A 161 0.18 -10.49 1.27
CA ASN A 161 0.94 -9.24 1.18
C ASN A 161 2.22 -9.34 1.98
N LYS A 162 3.23 -8.58 1.59
CA LYS A 162 4.45 -8.41 2.40
C LYS A 162 4.16 -7.42 3.52
N GLY A 163 4.71 -7.69 4.70
CA GLY A 163 4.72 -6.75 5.80
C GLY A 163 5.54 -5.49 5.47
N ILE A 164 5.34 -4.44 6.26
CA ILE A 164 6.07 -3.18 6.14
C ILE A 164 6.47 -2.67 7.52
N VAL A 165 7.71 -2.17 7.61
CA VAL A 165 8.21 -1.41 8.75
C VAL A 165 8.90 -0.17 8.23
N THR A 166 8.47 0.99 8.70
CA THR A 166 9.07 2.29 8.35
C THR A 166 9.79 2.89 9.55
N PHE A 167 10.92 3.56 9.31
CA PHE A 167 11.66 4.24 10.37
C PHE A 167 12.50 5.39 9.83
N ASP A 168 12.83 6.33 10.73
CA ASP A 168 13.73 7.42 10.44
C ASP A 168 15.12 7.13 11.01
N ALA A 169 16.17 7.27 10.20
CA ALA A 169 17.54 7.34 10.65
C ALA A 169 17.98 8.81 10.76
N LYS A 170 18.49 9.22 11.90
CA LYS A 170 18.93 10.60 12.14
C LYS A 170 20.34 10.63 12.74
N VAL A 171 21.16 11.51 12.21
CA VAL A 171 22.51 11.77 12.72
C VAL A 171 22.64 13.24 13.06
N LYS A 172 23.14 13.53 14.25
CA LYS A 172 23.55 14.86 14.68
C LYS A 172 25.04 14.81 15.06
N SER A 173 25.88 15.53 14.32
CA SER A 173 27.34 15.57 14.54
C SER A 173 27.80 16.84 15.25
N ALA A 174 26.98 17.90 15.25
CA ALA A 174 27.27 19.18 15.91
C ALA A 174 25.98 19.92 16.27
N ASP A 175 26.07 21.00 17.03
CA ASP A 175 24.92 21.85 17.35
C ASP A 175 24.59 22.85 16.24
N VAL A 176 25.56 23.16 15.39
CA VAL A 176 25.44 24.10 14.26
C VAL A 176 26.31 23.63 13.09
N ASP A 177 25.95 24.04 11.88
CA ASP A 177 26.80 23.85 10.70
C ASP A 177 28.18 24.47 10.91
N ILE A 178 29.22 23.72 10.55
CA ILE A 178 30.62 24.13 10.72
C ILE A 178 31.16 24.56 9.36
N HIS A 179 32.09 25.49 9.33
CA HIS A 179 32.75 25.89 8.07
C HIS A 179 33.53 24.72 7.46
N SER A 180 33.39 24.49 6.16
CA SER A 180 33.96 23.32 5.46
C SER A 180 35.49 23.20 5.47
N SER A 181 36.20 24.28 5.83
CA SER A 181 37.67 24.22 6.03
C SER A 181 38.11 23.22 7.12
N TYR A 182 37.20 22.87 8.03
CA TYR A 182 37.45 21.86 9.07
C TYR A 182 37.21 20.42 8.61
N GLY A 183 36.78 20.17 7.35
CA GLY A 183 36.47 18.85 6.82
C GLY A 183 37.64 17.82 6.81
N GLY A 184 38.89 18.28 6.96
CA GLY A 184 40.04 17.39 7.13
C GLY A 184 40.23 16.84 8.54
N VAL A 185 39.47 17.36 9.54
CA VAL A 185 39.63 17.01 10.96
C VAL A 185 38.28 16.78 11.68
N ILE A 186 37.19 17.17 11.06
CA ILE A 186 35.81 16.98 11.59
C ILE A 186 35.00 16.27 10.51
N GLU A 187 34.39 15.14 10.88
CA GLU A 187 33.42 14.45 9.99
C GLU A 187 32.04 15.06 10.10
N SER A 188 31.33 15.16 8.97
CA SER A 188 29.98 15.73 8.93
C SER A 188 28.87 14.67 9.09
N ALA A 189 27.70 15.11 9.54
CA ALA A 189 26.54 14.22 9.73
C ALA A 189 26.16 13.40 8.49
N PRO A 190 26.19 13.94 7.24
CA PRO A 190 25.86 13.16 6.05
C PRO A 190 26.84 12.00 5.80
N TRP A 191 28.14 12.14 6.08
CA TRP A 191 29.07 11.03 5.95
C TRP A 191 28.79 9.90 6.94
N TYR A 192 28.48 10.22 8.18
CA TYR A 192 28.06 9.22 9.17
C TYR A 192 26.76 8.51 8.72
N LEU A 193 25.79 9.27 8.20
CA LEU A 193 24.55 8.69 7.69
C LEU A 193 24.81 7.75 6.51
N ILE A 194 25.61 8.17 5.52
CA ILE A 194 25.96 7.35 4.35
C ILE A 194 26.65 6.05 4.78
N GLN A 195 27.62 6.13 5.71
CA GLN A 195 28.31 4.95 6.23
C GLN A 195 27.32 4.00 6.93
N ALA A 196 26.42 4.52 7.75
CA ALA A 196 25.39 3.73 8.39
C ALA A 196 24.46 3.06 7.36
N LEU A 197 23.97 3.80 6.37
CA LEU A 197 23.10 3.25 5.32
C LEU A 197 23.81 2.16 4.49
N THR A 198 25.08 2.38 4.13
CA THR A 198 25.84 1.37 3.36
C THR A 198 26.18 0.13 4.18
N SER A 199 26.20 0.19 5.51
CA SER A 199 26.37 -0.98 6.36
C SER A 199 25.12 -1.86 6.47
N LEU A 200 23.95 -1.34 6.10
CA LEU A 200 22.66 -2.07 6.20
C LEU A 200 22.39 -2.98 5.00
N ARG A 201 23.06 -2.74 3.84
CA ARG A 201 22.70 -3.40 2.59
C ARG A 201 23.93 -3.68 1.73
N ALA A 202 24.06 -4.91 1.25
CA ALA A 202 25.08 -5.29 0.27
C ALA A 202 24.77 -4.76 -1.14
N ALA A 203 25.76 -4.78 -2.03
CA ALA A 203 25.62 -4.29 -3.40
C ALA A 203 24.60 -5.08 -4.24
N ASP A 204 24.41 -6.37 -3.95
CA ASP A 204 23.39 -7.23 -4.56
C ASP A 204 21.98 -7.00 -3.98
N GLY A 205 21.87 -6.08 -3.03
CA GLY A 205 20.61 -5.70 -2.39
C GLY A 205 20.21 -6.54 -1.17
N ARG A 206 21.04 -7.50 -0.73
CA ARG A 206 20.79 -8.27 0.49
C ARG A 206 20.92 -7.37 1.71
N ILE A 207 19.97 -7.46 2.63
CA ILE A 207 19.99 -6.71 3.89
C ILE A 207 21.02 -7.37 4.84
N LEU A 208 21.85 -6.56 5.49
CA LEU A 208 22.95 -7.02 6.36
C LEU A 208 22.61 -6.97 7.86
N VAL A 209 21.36 -6.71 8.19
CA VAL A 209 20.89 -6.71 9.59
C VAL A 209 20.86 -8.14 10.10
N GLU A 210 21.57 -8.39 11.20
CA GLU A 210 21.64 -9.70 11.84
C GLU A 210 20.23 -10.15 12.31
N GLY A 211 19.89 -11.42 12.06
CA GLY A 211 18.62 -12.01 12.45
C GLY A 211 17.45 -11.71 11.50
N LEU A 212 17.57 -10.78 10.55
CA LEU A 212 16.45 -10.42 9.70
C LEU A 212 15.89 -11.58 8.86
N TYR A 213 16.74 -12.50 8.48
CA TYR A 213 16.37 -13.64 7.64
C TYR A 213 16.04 -14.92 8.42
N ASP A 214 16.17 -14.91 9.76
CA ASP A 214 16.04 -16.14 10.57
C ASP A 214 14.66 -16.76 10.46
N ASP A 215 13.61 -15.93 10.34
CA ASP A 215 12.21 -16.35 10.25
C ASP A 215 11.65 -16.25 8.82
N VAL A 216 12.45 -15.85 7.83
CA VAL A 216 12.02 -15.78 6.44
C VAL A 216 11.78 -17.20 5.90
N GLN A 217 10.55 -17.47 5.51
CA GLN A 217 10.17 -18.77 4.98
C GLN A 217 10.57 -18.91 3.51
N GLU A 218 11.26 -19.98 3.18
CA GLU A 218 11.48 -20.34 1.78
C GLU A 218 10.15 -20.75 1.14
N PRO A 219 9.88 -20.32 -0.12
CA PRO A 219 8.66 -20.70 -0.80
C PRO A 219 8.60 -22.21 -1.02
N ASN A 220 7.44 -22.81 -0.78
CA ASN A 220 7.19 -24.22 -1.00
C ASN A 220 7.05 -24.56 -2.51
N GLU A 221 6.96 -25.85 -2.86
CA GLU A 221 6.87 -26.31 -4.24
C GLU A 221 5.66 -25.71 -5.00
N ARG A 222 4.52 -25.55 -4.31
CA ARG A 222 3.31 -24.96 -4.92
C ARG A 222 3.52 -23.48 -5.22
N GLU A 223 4.13 -22.73 -4.32
CA GLU A 223 4.43 -21.31 -4.50
C GLU A 223 5.44 -21.10 -5.63
N LEU A 224 6.48 -21.93 -5.70
CA LEU A 224 7.43 -21.90 -6.83
C LEU A 224 6.74 -22.20 -8.17
N ALA A 225 5.86 -23.17 -8.23
CA ALA A 225 5.08 -23.48 -9.44
C ALA A 225 4.15 -22.31 -9.84
N LEU A 226 3.60 -21.58 -8.86
CA LEU A 226 2.83 -20.36 -9.13
C LEU A 226 3.71 -19.23 -9.69
N VAL A 227 4.92 -19.03 -9.15
CA VAL A 227 5.90 -18.08 -9.68
C VAL A 227 6.24 -18.38 -11.13
N GLU A 228 6.53 -19.63 -11.47
CA GLU A 228 6.82 -20.04 -12.83
C GLU A 228 5.63 -19.78 -13.77
N THR A 229 4.41 -20.11 -13.32
CA THR A 229 3.18 -19.86 -14.07
C THR A 229 2.97 -18.35 -14.28
N TYR A 230 3.20 -17.54 -13.25
CA TYR A 230 3.10 -16.08 -13.32
C TYR A 230 4.13 -15.50 -14.30
N ALA A 231 5.39 -15.98 -14.25
CA ALA A 231 6.45 -15.55 -15.16
C ALA A 231 6.09 -15.79 -16.65
N GLN A 232 5.43 -16.90 -16.96
CA GLN A 232 5.01 -17.24 -18.30
C GLN A 232 3.82 -16.40 -18.79
N ARG A 233 2.91 -16.04 -17.90
CA ARG A 233 1.67 -15.32 -18.23
C ARG A 233 1.83 -13.80 -18.24
N ASN A 234 2.85 -13.28 -17.58
CA ASN A 234 3.14 -11.85 -17.48
C ASN A 234 4.50 -11.56 -18.14
N PRO A 235 4.56 -11.51 -19.48
CA PRO A 235 5.82 -11.32 -20.20
C PRO A 235 6.35 -9.89 -20.13
N GLU A 236 5.57 -8.93 -19.61
CA GLU A 236 6.01 -7.55 -19.51
C GLU A 236 7.21 -7.40 -18.60
N GLU A 237 8.23 -6.74 -19.12
CA GLU A 237 9.43 -6.44 -18.36
C GLU A 237 9.24 -5.14 -17.58
N ILE A 238 9.45 -5.19 -16.28
CA ILE A 238 9.33 -4.05 -15.38
C ILE A 238 10.22 -2.87 -15.80
N SER A 239 11.36 -3.16 -16.43
CA SER A 239 12.25 -2.15 -17.01
C SER A 239 11.59 -1.33 -18.10
N GLN A 240 10.71 -1.93 -18.91
CA GLN A 240 9.96 -1.23 -19.97
C GLN A 240 8.79 -0.44 -19.38
N ILE A 241 8.08 -1.02 -18.41
CA ILE A 241 6.93 -0.36 -17.76
C ILE A 241 7.35 0.94 -17.08
N TYR A 242 8.49 0.93 -16.36
CA TYR A 242 8.97 2.08 -15.60
C TYR A 242 10.12 2.85 -16.26
N GLY A 243 10.56 2.46 -17.46
CA GLY A 243 11.65 3.12 -18.14
C GLY A 243 12.95 3.10 -17.36
N LEU A 244 13.34 1.95 -16.80
CA LEU A 244 14.53 1.85 -15.96
C LEU A 244 15.80 2.12 -16.78
N GLU A 245 16.64 3.03 -16.29
CA GLU A 245 17.94 3.38 -16.87
C GLU A 245 19.09 2.57 -16.27
N LEU A 246 18.86 1.93 -15.13
CA LEU A 246 19.84 1.11 -14.42
C LEU A 246 19.45 -0.36 -14.48
N PRO A 247 20.45 -1.30 -14.41
CA PRO A 247 20.18 -2.72 -14.44
C PRO A 247 19.40 -3.17 -13.19
N LEU A 248 18.61 -4.22 -13.36
CA LEU A 248 17.94 -4.89 -12.25
C LEU A 248 18.96 -5.56 -11.32
N LEU A 249 18.62 -5.68 -10.04
CA LEU A 249 19.42 -6.45 -9.07
C LEU A 249 19.41 -7.95 -9.37
N GLN A 250 18.40 -8.42 -10.08
CA GLN A 250 18.26 -9.79 -10.55
C GLN A 250 17.57 -9.76 -11.93
N GLU A 251 18.21 -10.27 -12.95
CA GLU A 251 17.74 -10.24 -14.33
C GLU A 251 17.03 -11.54 -14.75
N GLU A 252 17.40 -12.67 -14.17
CA GLU A 252 16.71 -13.93 -14.46
C GLU A 252 15.28 -13.87 -13.91
N ARG A 253 14.29 -14.08 -14.76
CA ARG A 253 12.87 -13.78 -14.51
C ARG A 253 12.30 -14.52 -13.29
N THR A 254 12.54 -15.80 -13.17
CA THR A 254 12.00 -16.60 -12.06
C THR A 254 12.65 -16.22 -10.74
N ALA A 255 13.98 -16.00 -10.74
CA ALA A 255 14.73 -15.53 -9.57
C ALA A 255 14.32 -14.11 -9.18
N PHE A 256 14.08 -13.23 -10.15
CA PHE A 256 13.51 -11.90 -9.90
C PHE A 256 12.17 -11.99 -9.18
N LEU A 257 11.23 -12.81 -9.70
CA LEU A 257 9.91 -12.95 -9.08
C LEU A 257 9.95 -13.64 -7.72
N LYS A 258 10.82 -14.67 -7.55
CA LYS A 258 11.06 -15.27 -6.24
C LYS A 258 11.50 -14.20 -5.23
N ARG A 259 12.47 -13.38 -5.60
CA ARG A 259 12.95 -12.28 -4.76
C ARG A 259 11.87 -11.24 -4.49
N PHE A 260 11.14 -10.83 -5.52
CA PHE A 260 10.06 -9.86 -5.42
C PHE A 260 8.96 -10.30 -4.45
N PHE A 261 8.52 -11.55 -4.53
CA PHE A 261 7.41 -12.04 -3.71
C PHE A 261 7.81 -12.50 -2.31
N PHE A 262 9.02 -13.07 -2.12
CA PHE A 262 9.34 -13.82 -0.89
C PHE A 262 10.55 -13.29 -0.12
N GLU A 263 11.36 -12.39 -0.68
CA GLU A 263 12.52 -11.88 0.04
C GLU A 263 12.28 -10.48 0.61
N PRO A 264 12.85 -10.17 1.79
CA PRO A 264 12.82 -8.82 2.33
C PRO A 264 13.55 -7.81 1.43
N ALA A 265 13.09 -6.56 1.46
CA ALA A 265 13.74 -5.46 0.76
C ALA A 265 13.88 -4.25 1.70
N LEU A 266 15.04 -3.58 1.67
CA LEU A 266 15.29 -2.32 2.38
C LEU A 266 15.37 -1.19 1.36
N ASN A 267 14.50 -0.22 1.50
CA ASN A 267 14.39 0.94 0.64
C ASN A 267 14.74 2.22 1.39
N ILE A 268 15.32 3.18 0.66
CA ILE A 268 15.51 4.55 1.11
C ILE A 268 14.50 5.41 0.38
N GLU A 269 13.51 5.93 1.09
CA GLU A 269 12.44 6.76 0.53
C GLU A 269 12.84 8.23 0.43
N GLY A 270 13.77 8.66 1.28
CA GLY A 270 14.26 10.04 1.27
C GLY A 270 15.53 10.21 2.05
N ILE A 271 16.38 11.15 1.59
CA ILE A 271 17.58 11.57 2.30
C ILE A 271 17.60 13.09 2.34
N GLN A 272 17.87 13.64 3.51
CA GLN A 272 17.95 15.08 3.71
C GLN A 272 19.20 15.45 4.52
N SER A 273 20.00 16.38 4.01
CA SER A 273 21.10 17.01 4.72
C SER A 273 21.60 18.24 4.00
N GLY A 274 22.15 19.19 4.75
CA GLY A 274 22.87 20.33 4.22
C GLY A 274 22.04 21.29 3.38
N TYR A 275 22.73 22.06 2.54
CA TYR A 275 22.13 23.12 1.72
C TYR A 275 21.61 22.56 0.39
N GLN A 276 20.34 22.84 0.10
CA GLN A 276 19.66 22.40 -1.13
C GLN A 276 19.29 23.59 -2.04
N GLY A 277 19.65 24.82 -1.66
CA GLY A 277 19.34 26.03 -2.44
C GLY A 277 20.29 26.23 -3.61
N GLN A 278 20.07 27.33 -4.35
CA GLN A 278 20.87 27.70 -5.51
C GLN A 278 22.31 28.14 -5.09
N GLY A 279 23.34 27.70 -5.80
CA GLY A 279 24.73 27.98 -5.54
C GLY A 279 25.39 27.01 -4.56
N VAL A 280 26.42 27.44 -3.86
CA VAL A 280 27.18 26.63 -2.91
C VAL A 280 27.19 27.27 -1.50
N LYS A 281 27.22 26.43 -0.47
CA LYS A 281 27.41 26.85 0.92
C LYS A 281 28.57 26.04 1.49
N THR A 282 29.63 26.72 1.94
CA THR A 282 30.87 26.08 2.42
C THR A 282 30.73 25.61 3.86
N ILE A 283 29.93 24.54 4.05
CA ILE A 283 29.62 23.99 5.38
C ILE A 283 29.88 22.48 5.47
N LEU A 284 30.05 22.01 6.69
CA LEU A 284 29.85 20.64 7.12
C LEU A 284 28.49 20.61 7.82
N PRO A 285 27.47 19.99 7.27
CA PRO A 285 26.16 19.94 7.88
C PRO A 285 26.16 19.25 9.24
N ALA A 286 25.54 19.86 10.22
CA ALA A 286 25.44 19.35 11.58
C ALA A 286 24.46 18.17 11.71
N GLU A 287 23.49 18.08 10.82
CA GLU A 287 22.44 17.07 10.87
C GLU A 287 22.23 16.42 9.50
N ALA A 288 21.83 15.16 9.53
CA ALA A 288 21.41 14.38 8.36
C ALA A 288 20.30 13.40 8.76
N SER A 289 19.38 13.13 7.86
CA SER A 289 18.31 12.16 8.11
C SER A 289 17.96 11.36 6.84
N ALA A 290 17.46 10.15 7.05
CA ALA A 290 16.90 9.34 5.99
C ALA A 290 15.57 8.72 6.47
N LYS A 291 14.62 8.57 5.55
CA LYS A 291 13.42 7.76 5.73
C LYS A 291 13.66 6.41 5.07
N LEU A 292 13.37 5.36 5.81
CA LEU A 292 13.62 3.98 5.38
C LEU A 292 12.36 3.14 5.53
N GLU A 293 12.26 2.16 4.64
CA GLU A 293 11.20 1.17 4.64
C GLU A 293 11.83 -0.22 4.49
N VAL A 294 11.36 -1.17 5.28
CA VAL A 294 11.64 -2.60 5.10
C VAL A 294 10.35 -3.29 4.70
N ARG A 295 10.35 -3.95 3.55
CA ARG A 295 9.31 -4.90 3.14
C ARG A 295 9.70 -6.29 3.61
N LEU A 296 8.79 -6.97 4.32
CA LEU A 296 9.06 -8.24 5.00
C LEU A 296 8.27 -9.40 4.39
#